data_abd9e52650439ba0cabb74abb4742a08
#
_entry.id   abd9e52650439ba0cabb74abb4742a08
#
_cell.length_a   1.000
_cell.length_b   1.000
_cell.length_c   1.000
_cell.angle_alpha   90.00
_cell.angle_beta   90.00
_cell.angle_gamma   90.00
#
_symmetry.space_group_name_H-M   'P 1'
#
loop_
_entity.id
_entity.type
_entity.pdbx_description
1 polymer ?
#
loop_
_entity_poly.entity_id
_entity_poly.type
_entity_poly.pdbx_seq_one_letter_code
_entity_poly.pdbx_strand_id
1 'polypeptide(L)'
;MKMNAYLDVNPEVAAALAEGKPVVALESTIISHGMPYPQNVETALNVERIIRENGAVPATIAIIGGRLKAGLSAEEIEYFGKKGQAIAKASRRDLAVLCARGEDGATTVTTTMIIAHMAGIKFFATGGIGGVHRGAETTMDISADLEELGQTPVMVVCAGAKSILDLGLTLEYLETKGVPVLGYGTNELPAFYTRKSGFGVDYRVDTPEELAAAFKAQNDMELGGGMLVTNPIPEEYALPLETINAAIEQAVSECNAKGIHGKETTPFLLARVSELTGGNSLASNIQLVYNNAKVAAQTAVAYGKL
;
A
#
# COMPACT_ATOMS: atom_id res chain seq x y z
N MET A 1 15.54 15.61 -16.13
CA MET A 1 14.36 15.99 -15.31
C MET A 1 14.81 16.97 -14.24
N LYS A 2 14.12 18.11 -14.06
CA LYS A 2 14.47 19.06 -12.99
C LYS A 2 14.09 18.38 -11.65
N MET A 3 15.05 18.11 -10.78
CA MET A 3 14.77 17.49 -9.47
C MET A 3 13.78 18.37 -8.70
N ASN A 4 12.77 17.73 -8.10
CA ASN A 4 11.81 18.43 -7.25
C ASN A 4 12.54 18.99 -6.03
N ALA A 5 12.38 20.29 -5.75
CA ALA A 5 13.08 20.97 -4.66
C ALA A 5 12.75 20.41 -3.25
N TYR A 6 11.65 19.69 -3.11
CA TYR A 6 11.22 19.08 -1.85
C TYR A 6 11.62 17.60 -1.70
N LEU A 7 12.15 16.97 -2.77
CA LEU A 7 12.45 15.54 -2.81
C LEU A 7 13.92 15.26 -2.47
N ASP A 8 14.12 14.36 -1.51
CA ASP A 8 15.40 13.75 -1.18
C ASP A 8 15.34 12.26 -1.54
N VAL A 9 16.22 11.83 -2.41
CA VAL A 9 16.37 10.43 -2.80
C VAL A 9 17.60 9.84 -2.12
N ASN A 10 17.43 8.72 -1.44
CA ASN A 10 18.55 7.99 -0.83
C ASN A 10 19.62 7.66 -1.89
N PRO A 11 20.94 7.81 -1.60
CA PRO A 11 22.00 7.56 -2.59
C PRO A 11 21.94 6.17 -3.24
N GLU A 12 21.60 5.13 -2.51
CA GLU A 12 21.44 3.77 -3.05
C GLU A 12 20.27 3.72 -4.07
N VAL A 13 19.13 4.31 -3.71
CA VAL A 13 17.96 4.40 -4.60
C VAL A 13 18.27 5.22 -5.85
N ALA A 14 18.94 6.37 -5.69
CA ALA A 14 19.32 7.22 -6.80
C ALA A 14 20.29 6.51 -7.75
N ALA A 15 21.29 5.79 -7.23
CA ALA A 15 22.23 5.00 -8.03
C ALA A 15 21.49 3.86 -8.77
N ALA A 16 20.60 3.14 -8.08
CA ALA A 16 19.81 2.07 -8.70
C ALA A 16 18.95 2.58 -9.87
N LEU A 17 18.26 3.70 -9.69
CA LEU A 17 17.45 4.33 -10.73
C LEU A 17 18.29 4.80 -11.91
N ALA A 18 19.46 5.40 -11.66
CA ALA A 18 20.38 5.85 -12.70
C ALA A 18 20.97 4.70 -13.53
N GLU A 19 21.14 3.53 -12.90
CA GLU A 19 21.62 2.31 -13.55
C GLU A 19 20.50 1.46 -14.18
N GLY A 20 19.25 1.92 -14.10
CA GLY A 20 18.07 1.15 -14.58
C GLY A 20 17.78 -0.10 -13.77
N LYS A 21 18.30 -0.20 -12.55
CA LYS A 21 18.01 -1.31 -11.63
C LYS A 21 16.59 -1.23 -11.08
N PRO A 22 15.96 -2.37 -10.77
CA PRO A 22 14.62 -2.41 -10.21
C PRO A 22 14.57 -1.80 -8.81
N VAL A 23 13.60 -0.89 -8.59
CA VAL A 23 13.34 -0.26 -7.28
C VAL A 23 11.87 -0.46 -6.93
N VAL A 24 11.58 -0.78 -5.67
CA VAL A 24 10.23 -0.94 -5.13
C VAL A 24 10.02 0.00 -3.97
N ALA A 25 9.00 0.85 -4.08
CA ALA A 25 8.56 1.75 -3.01
C ALA A 25 7.81 0.98 -1.91
N LEU A 26 7.90 1.50 -0.68
CA LEU A 26 7.17 1.01 0.50
C LEU A 26 6.56 2.21 1.23
N GLU A 27 5.37 2.05 1.79
CA GLU A 27 4.71 3.09 2.59
C GLU A 27 5.22 3.13 4.03
N SER A 28 4.99 4.24 4.72
CA SER A 28 5.36 4.41 6.13
C SER A 28 4.16 4.44 7.11
N THR A 29 2.92 4.48 6.62
CA THR A 29 1.75 4.33 7.51
C THR A 29 1.71 2.97 8.20
N ILE A 30 2.20 1.91 7.57
CA ILE A 30 2.30 0.60 8.19
C ILE A 30 3.24 0.63 9.41
N ILE A 31 4.27 1.48 9.38
CA ILE A 31 5.23 1.64 10.48
C ILE A 31 4.60 2.45 11.62
N SER A 32 4.01 3.61 11.31
CA SER A 32 3.56 4.55 12.35
C SER A 32 2.13 4.30 12.85
N HIS A 33 1.26 3.69 12.03
CA HIS A 33 -0.17 3.54 12.32
C HIS A 33 -0.69 2.11 12.17
N GLY A 34 0.13 1.19 11.65
CA GLY A 34 -0.33 -0.17 11.32
C GLY A 34 0.00 -1.22 12.36
N MET A 35 1.07 -1.03 13.14
CA MET A 35 1.59 -2.04 14.06
C MET A 35 2.21 -1.40 15.29
N PRO A 36 2.23 -2.12 16.46
CA PRO A 36 2.91 -1.64 17.65
C PRO A 36 4.44 -1.73 17.51
N TYR A 37 5.17 -0.85 18.23
CA TYR A 37 6.61 -0.96 18.41
C TYR A 37 6.93 -2.11 19.40
N PRO A 38 7.99 -2.92 19.17
CA PRO A 38 9.01 -2.82 18.10
C PRO A 38 8.66 -3.57 16.81
N GLN A 39 7.55 -4.29 16.76
CA GLN A 39 7.15 -5.16 15.65
C GLN A 39 7.00 -4.40 14.32
N ASN A 40 6.59 -3.14 14.36
CA ASN A 40 6.50 -2.27 13.20
C ASN A 40 7.86 -2.06 12.50
N VAL A 41 8.93 -1.82 13.26
CA VAL A 41 10.30 -1.65 12.75
C VAL A 41 10.84 -2.97 12.21
N GLU A 42 10.68 -4.06 12.96
CA GLU A 42 11.10 -5.39 12.53
C GLU A 42 10.43 -5.79 11.21
N THR A 43 9.12 -5.53 11.10
CA THR A 43 8.38 -5.81 9.87
C THR A 43 8.89 -4.97 8.70
N ALA A 44 9.08 -3.66 8.88
CA ALA A 44 9.57 -2.78 7.82
C ALA A 44 10.95 -3.20 7.30
N LEU A 45 11.89 -3.48 8.20
CA LEU A 45 13.24 -3.94 7.83
C LEU A 45 13.22 -5.32 7.15
N ASN A 46 12.33 -6.23 7.59
CA ASN A 46 12.14 -7.52 6.92
C ASN A 46 11.55 -7.38 5.52
N VAL A 47 10.60 -6.46 5.30
CA VAL A 47 10.06 -6.17 3.98
C VAL A 47 11.16 -5.67 3.03
N GLU A 48 12.01 -4.75 3.49
CA GLU A 48 13.16 -4.29 2.72
C GLU A 48 14.13 -5.44 2.38
N ARG A 49 14.41 -6.31 3.35
CA ARG A 49 15.26 -7.51 3.13
C ARG A 49 14.67 -8.43 2.06
N ILE A 50 13.35 -8.71 2.10
CA ILE A 50 12.67 -9.55 1.11
C ILE A 50 12.79 -8.95 -0.30
N ILE A 51 12.63 -7.64 -0.44
CA ILE A 51 12.81 -6.95 -1.74
C ILE A 51 14.23 -7.16 -2.25
N ARG A 52 15.26 -6.99 -1.40
CA ARG A 52 16.69 -7.20 -1.75
C ARG A 52 16.96 -8.65 -2.15
N GLU A 53 16.45 -9.61 -1.40
CA GLU A 53 16.60 -11.04 -1.70
C GLU A 53 15.95 -11.44 -3.02
N ASN A 54 14.96 -10.68 -3.51
CA ASN A 54 14.32 -10.87 -4.80
C ASN A 54 14.88 -9.96 -5.91
N GLY A 55 16.05 -9.34 -5.71
CA GLY A 55 16.81 -8.66 -6.74
C GLY A 55 16.43 -7.21 -7.03
N ALA A 56 15.65 -6.57 -6.16
CA ALA A 56 15.29 -5.15 -6.28
C ALA A 56 15.85 -4.32 -5.11
N VAL A 57 15.89 -3.01 -5.27
CA VAL A 57 16.26 -2.06 -4.21
C VAL A 57 14.99 -1.54 -3.53
N PRO A 58 14.86 -1.66 -2.21
CA PRO A 58 13.73 -1.08 -1.49
C PRO A 58 13.87 0.43 -1.33
N ALA A 59 12.74 1.14 -1.35
CA ALA A 59 12.67 2.56 -1.09
C ALA A 59 11.47 2.85 -0.17
N THR A 60 11.69 2.77 1.15
CA THR A 60 10.66 3.19 2.11
C THR A 60 10.48 4.69 2.03
N ILE A 61 9.22 5.14 1.90
CA ILE A 61 8.85 6.53 1.61
C ILE A 61 8.19 7.16 2.83
N ALA A 62 8.60 8.39 3.16
CA ALA A 62 8.04 9.19 4.24
C ALA A 62 8.25 10.69 3.99
N ILE A 63 7.72 11.52 4.89
CA ILE A 63 8.02 12.96 4.99
C ILE A 63 8.75 13.17 6.30
N ILE A 64 9.95 13.77 6.27
CA ILE A 64 10.74 14.07 7.46
C ILE A 64 11.17 15.54 7.42
N GLY A 65 10.77 16.30 8.44
CA GLY A 65 11.09 17.73 8.51
C GLY A 65 10.62 18.52 7.29
N GLY A 66 9.47 18.14 6.70
CA GLY A 66 8.93 18.72 5.48
C GLY A 66 9.64 18.30 4.19
N ARG A 67 10.55 17.32 4.23
CA ARG A 67 11.24 16.75 3.07
C ARG A 67 10.58 15.45 2.65
N LEU A 68 10.27 15.32 1.37
CA LEU A 68 9.77 14.07 0.77
C LEU A 68 10.96 13.13 0.61
N LYS A 69 10.95 12.01 1.31
CA LYS A 69 12.05 11.04 1.33
C LYS A 69 11.70 9.83 0.48
N ALA A 70 12.56 9.45 -0.45
CA ALA A 70 12.49 8.19 -1.18
C ALA A 70 13.70 7.31 -0.81
N GLY A 71 13.46 6.34 0.05
CA GLY A 71 14.46 5.51 0.71
C GLY A 71 14.86 6.06 2.08
N LEU A 72 14.26 5.50 3.14
CA LEU A 72 14.64 5.79 4.53
C LEU A 72 15.88 5.00 4.91
N SER A 73 16.68 5.56 5.85
CA SER A 73 17.70 4.78 6.56
C SER A 73 17.04 3.91 7.66
N ALA A 74 17.79 2.94 8.19
CA ALA A 74 17.32 2.12 9.31
C ALA A 74 17.01 2.97 10.56
N GLU A 75 17.79 4.04 10.80
CA GLU A 75 17.57 4.99 11.89
C GLU A 75 16.29 5.81 11.67
N GLU A 76 15.99 6.21 10.44
CA GLU A 76 14.75 6.91 10.08
C GLU A 76 13.54 5.99 10.23
N ILE A 77 13.65 4.70 9.87
CA ILE A 77 12.60 3.69 10.11
C ILE A 77 12.37 3.50 11.61
N GLU A 78 13.44 3.36 12.39
CA GLU A 78 13.39 3.24 13.85
C GLU A 78 12.73 4.48 14.49
N TYR A 79 13.05 5.68 14.02
CA TYR A 79 12.45 6.93 14.45
C TYR A 79 10.93 6.94 14.21
N PHE A 80 10.47 6.52 13.01
CA PHE A 80 9.06 6.41 12.69
C PHE A 80 8.35 5.36 13.56
N GLY A 81 8.99 4.24 13.79
CA GLY A 81 8.46 3.18 14.63
C GLY A 81 8.25 3.62 16.07
N LYS A 82 9.22 4.32 16.66
CA LYS A 82 9.15 4.83 18.05
C LYS A 82 8.14 5.95 18.21
N LYS A 83 8.08 6.89 17.27
CA LYS A 83 7.09 7.99 17.30
C LYS A 83 5.67 7.49 17.07
N GLY A 84 5.49 6.45 16.26
CA GLY A 84 4.20 5.83 16.02
C GLY A 84 3.13 6.85 15.62
N GLN A 85 1.96 6.78 16.24
CA GLN A 85 0.80 7.61 15.93
C GLN A 85 0.98 9.12 16.19
N ALA A 86 2.09 9.54 16.82
CA ALA A 86 2.42 10.95 16.94
C ALA A 86 2.84 11.60 15.60
N ILE A 87 3.24 10.77 14.60
CA ILE A 87 3.51 11.24 13.24
C ILE A 87 2.18 11.39 12.49
N ALA A 88 2.02 12.52 11.79
CA ALA A 88 0.81 12.78 11.01
C ALA A 88 0.63 11.73 9.91
N LYS A 89 -0.57 11.13 9.80
CA LYS A 89 -0.94 10.31 8.64
C LYS A 89 -1.17 11.22 7.45
N ALA A 90 -0.32 11.12 6.44
CA ALA A 90 -0.29 12.01 5.29
C ALA A 90 -0.96 11.42 4.05
N SER A 91 -1.94 12.13 3.52
CA SER A 91 -2.55 11.89 2.20
C SER A 91 -2.20 13.05 1.25
N ARG A 92 -2.66 13.02 0.00
CA ARG A 92 -2.39 14.06 -1.01
C ARG A 92 -2.60 15.48 -0.48
N ARG A 93 -3.70 15.72 0.23
CA ARG A 93 -4.07 17.04 0.78
C ARG A 93 -3.09 17.55 1.84
N ASP A 94 -2.33 16.67 2.48
CA ASP A 94 -1.44 17.02 3.60
C ASP A 94 -0.03 17.38 3.11
N LEU A 95 0.39 16.92 1.91
CA LEU A 95 1.77 17.07 1.40
C LEU A 95 2.29 18.50 1.46
N ALA A 96 1.56 19.43 0.83
CA ALA A 96 2.03 20.81 0.74
C ALA A 96 2.09 21.49 2.11
N VAL A 97 1.15 21.16 2.99
CA VAL A 97 1.07 21.73 4.35
C VAL A 97 2.21 21.21 5.22
N LEU A 98 2.45 19.90 5.22
CA LEU A 98 3.55 19.29 5.97
C LEU A 98 4.91 19.78 5.48
N CYS A 99 5.11 19.88 4.16
CA CYS A 99 6.33 20.42 3.59
C CYS A 99 6.54 21.90 4.00
N ALA A 100 5.51 22.72 3.93
CA ALA A 100 5.60 24.14 4.29
C ALA A 100 5.88 24.38 5.78
N ARG A 101 5.39 23.46 6.65
CA ARG A 101 5.58 23.56 8.11
C ARG A 101 6.84 22.88 8.62
N GLY A 102 7.56 22.14 7.78
CA GLY A 102 8.72 21.35 8.20
C GLY A 102 8.32 20.20 9.13
N GLU A 103 7.12 19.62 8.95
CA GLU A 103 6.58 18.55 9.79
C GLU A 103 6.84 17.15 9.20
N ASP A 104 6.72 16.12 10.07
CA ASP A 104 6.82 14.73 9.68
C ASP A 104 5.47 14.18 9.20
N GLY A 105 5.51 13.25 8.25
CA GLY A 105 4.32 12.58 7.73
C GLY A 105 4.58 11.13 7.35
N ALA A 106 3.74 10.23 7.86
CA ALA A 106 3.69 8.85 7.46
C ALA A 106 2.82 8.73 6.19
N THR A 107 3.40 8.23 5.11
CA THR A 107 2.77 8.21 3.79
C THR A 107 1.76 7.08 3.65
N THR A 108 0.54 7.41 3.21
CA THR A 108 -0.48 6.45 2.76
C THR A 108 -0.13 5.91 1.37
N VAL A 109 -0.94 4.98 0.83
CA VAL A 109 -0.80 4.53 -0.57
C VAL A 109 -0.75 5.72 -1.53
N THR A 110 -1.67 6.67 -1.39
CA THR A 110 -1.72 7.91 -2.18
C THR A 110 -0.38 8.64 -2.19
N THR A 111 0.12 9.03 -1.03
CA THR A 111 1.34 9.84 -0.94
C THR A 111 2.59 9.06 -1.28
N THR A 112 2.59 7.75 -1.04
CA THR A 112 3.68 6.87 -1.47
C THR A 112 3.75 6.81 -2.99
N MET A 113 2.63 6.65 -3.69
CA MET A 113 2.58 6.68 -5.17
C MET A 113 3.09 8.01 -5.72
N ILE A 114 2.65 9.14 -5.17
CA ILE A 114 3.08 10.48 -5.60
C ILE A 114 4.60 10.63 -5.47
N ILE A 115 5.16 10.32 -4.31
CA ILE A 115 6.60 10.49 -4.05
C ILE A 115 7.42 9.48 -4.85
N ALA A 116 6.95 8.23 -4.97
CA ALA A 116 7.57 7.21 -5.81
C ALA A 116 7.67 7.68 -7.27
N HIS A 117 6.56 8.17 -7.82
CA HIS A 117 6.54 8.71 -9.18
C HIS A 117 7.47 9.92 -9.36
N MET A 118 7.49 10.86 -8.40
CA MET A 118 8.44 11.99 -8.41
C MET A 118 9.90 11.54 -8.41
N ALA A 119 10.20 10.42 -7.73
CA ALA A 119 11.54 9.83 -7.70
C ALA A 119 11.87 8.97 -8.94
N GLY A 120 10.89 8.66 -9.78
CA GLY A 120 11.06 7.76 -10.94
C GLY A 120 10.85 6.27 -10.60
N ILE A 121 10.30 5.95 -9.43
CA ILE A 121 10.01 4.59 -9.00
C ILE A 121 8.64 4.16 -9.55
N LYS A 122 8.58 3.01 -10.20
CA LYS A 122 7.40 2.51 -10.92
C LYS A 122 6.61 1.43 -10.17
N PHE A 123 7.18 0.81 -9.14
CA PHE A 123 6.60 -0.31 -8.41
C PHE A 123 6.48 0.02 -6.94
N PHE A 124 5.36 -0.40 -6.34
CA PHE A 124 5.08 -0.17 -4.93
C PHE A 124 4.42 -1.42 -4.33
N ALA A 125 4.91 -1.87 -3.18
CA ALA A 125 4.34 -2.96 -2.41
C ALA A 125 3.72 -2.44 -1.11
N THR A 126 2.48 -2.87 -0.83
CA THR A 126 1.76 -2.53 0.41
C THR A 126 0.95 -3.73 0.91
N GLY A 127 0.38 -3.64 2.09
CA GLY A 127 -0.53 -4.65 2.60
C GLY A 127 -1.87 -4.65 1.86
N GLY A 128 -2.49 -3.49 1.75
CA GLY A 128 -3.76 -3.30 1.07
C GLY A 128 -4.10 -1.83 0.91
N ILE A 129 -4.84 -1.53 -0.14
CA ILE A 129 -5.28 -0.17 -0.43
C ILE A 129 -6.47 0.26 0.44
N GLY A 130 -6.68 1.58 0.53
CA GLY A 130 -7.97 2.14 0.90
C GLY A 130 -9.00 1.94 -0.20
N GLY A 131 -10.25 2.22 0.10
CA GLY A 131 -11.36 2.03 -0.84
C GLY A 131 -12.58 2.84 -0.43
N VAL A 132 -13.73 2.43 -0.89
CA VAL A 132 -15.02 2.99 -0.50
C VAL A 132 -15.40 2.43 0.88
N HIS A 133 -15.66 3.30 1.86
CA HIS A 133 -16.11 2.87 3.18
C HIS A 133 -17.56 2.39 3.16
N ARG A 134 -17.91 1.47 4.05
CA ARG A 134 -19.31 1.01 4.21
C ARG A 134 -20.16 2.21 4.62
N GLY A 135 -21.29 2.42 3.93
CA GLY A 135 -22.15 3.59 4.11
C GLY A 135 -21.69 4.85 3.35
N ALA A 136 -20.73 4.72 2.44
CA ALA A 136 -20.23 5.85 1.66
C ALA A 136 -21.28 6.48 0.75
N GLU A 137 -22.36 5.77 0.43
CA GLU A 137 -23.51 6.29 -0.31
C GLU A 137 -24.18 7.49 0.40
N THR A 138 -23.98 7.61 1.71
CA THR A 138 -24.48 8.74 2.51
C THR A 138 -23.38 9.65 3.03
N THR A 139 -22.18 9.13 3.28
CA THR A 139 -21.05 9.86 3.89
C THR A 139 -20.06 10.39 2.90
N MET A 140 -20.00 9.82 1.70
CA MET A 140 -18.97 10.07 0.68
C MET A 140 -17.54 9.78 1.21
N ASP A 141 -17.40 8.88 2.21
CA ASP A 141 -16.09 8.50 2.75
C ASP A 141 -15.41 7.51 1.80
N ILE A 142 -14.64 8.06 0.87
CA ILE A 142 -13.90 7.35 -0.16
C ILE A 142 -12.42 7.69 -0.02
N SER A 143 -11.57 6.68 -0.01
CA SER A 143 -10.13 6.87 0.10
C SER A 143 -9.54 7.59 -1.11
N ALA A 144 -8.65 8.55 -0.86
CA ALA A 144 -7.88 9.19 -1.90
C ALA A 144 -6.95 8.22 -2.67
N ASP A 145 -6.73 7.01 -2.14
CA ASP A 145 -5.94 5.97 -2.82
C ASP A 145 -6.55 5.61 -4.19
N LEU A 146 -7.89 5.59 -4.28
CA LEU A 146 -8.58 5.27 -5.54
C LEU A 146 -8.40 6.36 -6.60
N GLU A 147 -8.43 7.62 -6.18
CA GLU A 147 -8.15 8.76 -7.07
C GLU A 147 -6.70 8.73 -7.56
N GLU A 148 -5.75 8.41 -6.67
CA GLU A 148 -4.34 8.38 -7.02
C GLU A 148 -4.00 7.23 -7.97
N LEU A 149 -4.60 6.06 -7.76
CA LEU A 149 -4.50 4.94 -8.69
C LEU A 149 -4.96 5.31 -10.10
N GLY A 150 -5.99 6.17 -10.22
CA GLY A 150 -6.48 6.62 -11.52
C GLY A 150 -5.59 7.64 -12.24
N GLN A 151 -4.56 8.21 -11.60
CA GLN A 151 -3.80 9.32 -12.20
C GLN A 151 -2.27 9.22 -12.10
N THR A 152 -1.72 8.34 -11.26
CA THR A 152 -0.28 8.23 -11.04
C THR A 152 0.24 6.89 -11.54
N PRO A 153 1.17 6.86 -12.53
CA PRO A 153 1.62 5.65 -13.20
C PRO A 153 2.61 4.84 -12.34
N VAL A 154 2.09 4.22 -11.29
CA VAL A 154 2.79 3.30 -10.39
C VAL A 154 1.98 2.03 -10.26
N MET A 155 2.61 0.87 -10.48
CA MET A 155 2.00 -0.42 -10.20
C MET A 155 2.01 -0.68 -8.70
N VAL A 156 0.83 -0.95 -8.12
CA VAL A 156 0.65 -1.23 -6.69
C VAL A 156 0.32 -2.70 -6.50
N VAL A 157 1.19 -3.42 -5.78
CA VAL A 157 0.99 -4.83 -5.40
C VAL A 157 0.52 -4.90 -3.96
N CYS A 158 -0.65 -5.50 -3.74
CA CYS A 158 -1.30 -5.56 -2.43
C CYS A 158 -2.16 -6.82 -2.28
N ALA A 159 -2.73 -7.07 -1.12
CA ALA A 159 -3.70 -8.16 -0.90
C ALA A 159 -5.16 -7.73 -1.14
N GLY A 160 -5.36 -6.78 -2.07
CA GLY A 160 -6.66 -6.16 -2.36
C GLY A 160 -6.95 -4.93 -1.47
N ALA A 161 -8.18 -4.48 -1.47
CA ALA A 161 -8.63 -3.45 -0.53
C ALA A 161 -8.78 -4.04 0.88
N LYS A 162 -8.59 -3.21 1.90
CA LYS A 162 -8.74 -3.65 3.30
C LYS A 162 -10.16 -4.18 3.53
N SER A 163 -10.27 -5.34 4.17
CA SER A 163 -11.55 -6.07 4.36
C SER A 163 -12.64 -5.32 5.14
N ILE A 164 -12.26 -4.24 5.83
CA ILE A 164 -13.17 -3.33 6.53
C ILE A 164 -14.00 -2.44 5.58
N LEU A 165 -13.63 -2.41 4.29
CA LEU A 165 -14.21 -1.55 3.26
C LEU A 165 -15.36 -2.25 2.52
N ASP A 166 -16.09 -1.51 1.70
CA ASP A 166 -17.02 -2.05 0.71
C ASP A 166 -16.24 -2.41 -0.55
N LEU A 167 -16.04 -3.71 -0.77
CA LEU A 167 -15.21 -4.21 -1.87
C LEU A 167 -15.91 -4.05 -3.22
N GLY A 168 -17.23 -4.22 -3.26
CA GLY A 168 -18.00 -4.04 -4.50
C GLY A 168 -17.96 -2.60 -4.99
N LEU A 169 -18.32 -1.64 -4.14
CA LEU A 169 -18.24 -0.22 -4.50
C LEU A 169 -16.80 0.24 -4.78
N THR A 170 -15.81 -0.38 -4.15
CA THR A 170 -14.39 -0.10 -4.44
C THR A 170 -14.01 -0.52 -5.86
N LEU A 171 -14.45 -1.70 -6.32
CA LEU A 171 -14.22 -2.15 -7.70
C LEU A 171 -14.91 -1.26 -8.72
N GLU A 172 -16.18 -0.91 -8.51
CA GLU A 172 -16.92 0.02 -9.39
C GLU A 172 -16.24 1.39 -9.51
N TYR A 173 -15.68 1.87 -8.40
CA TYR A 173 -14.95 3.13 -8.40
C TYR A 173 -13.65 3.04 -9.21
N LEU A 174 -12.90 1.95 -9.05
CA LEU A 174 -11.66 1.70 -9.80
C LEU A 174 -11.94 1.54 -11.29
N GLU A 175 -13.02 0.85 -11.68
CA GLU A 175 -13.48 0.75 -13.07
C GLU A 175 -13.74 2.14 -13.66
N THR A 176 -14.51 2.98 -12.96
CA THR A 176 -14.81 4.36 -13.38
C THR A 176 -13.54 5.19 -13.57
N LYS A 177 -12.48 4.93 -12.79
CA LYS A 177 -11.18 5.60 -12.91
C LYS A 177 -10.26 4.96 -13.96
N GLY A 178 -10.68 3.88 -14.62
CA GLY A 178 -9.89 3.17 -15.61
C GLY A 178 -8.67 2.44 -15.03
N VAL A 179 -8.73 2.06 -13.76
CA VAL A 179 -7.66 1.33 -13.08
C VAL A 179 -7.87 -0.17 -13.25
N PRO A 180 -7.00 -0.87 -14.00
CA PRO A 180 -7.10 -2.32 -14.13
C PRO A 180 -6.78 -3.02 -12.80
N VAL A 181 -7.65 -3.96 -12.41
CA VAL A 181 -7.49 -4.78 -11.19
C VAL A 181 -7.09 -6.19 -11.61
N LEU A 182 -5.82 -6.52 -11.42
CA LEU A 182 -5.24 -7.81 -11.80
C LEU A 182 -5.17 -8.75 -10.60
N GLY A 183 -5.59 -10.01 -10.80
CA GLY A 183 -5.45 -11.08 -9.80
C GLY A 183 -4.19 -11.90 -10.07
N TYR A 184 -3.21 -11.87 -9.17
CA TYR A 184 -2.01 -12.70 -9.28
C TYR A 184 -2.30 -14.11 -8.82
N GLY A 185 -2.34 -15.05 -9.77
CA GLY A 185 -2.69 -16.45 -9.54
C GLY A 185 -4.16 -16.69 -9.12
N THR A 186 -5.05 -15.73 -9.32
CA THR A 186 -6.45 -15.80 -8.91
C THR A 186 -7.40 -15.13 -9.89
N ASN A 187 -8.62 -15.66 -10.01
CA ASN A 187 -9.74 -15.01 -10.72
C ASN A 187 -10.64 -14.21 -9.78
N GLU A 188 -10.40 -14.28 -8.48
CA GLU A 188 -11.24 -13.67 -7.47
C GLU A 188 -10.42 -12.62 -6.68
N LEU A 189 -11.04 -11.47 -6.40
CA LEU A 189 -10.43 -10.42 -5.60
C LEU A 189 -10.14 -10.94 -4.18
N PRO A 190 -8.89 -10.96 -3.71
CA PRO A 190 -8.61 -11.28 -2.31
C PRO A 190 -9.12 -10.14 -1.40
N ALA A 191 -9.59 -10.50 -0.20
CA ALA A 191 -10.12 -9.58 0.78
C ALA A 191 -9.16 -9.43 1.97
N PHE A 192 -7.92 -9.04 1.70
CA PHE A 192 -6.88 -8.77 2.69
C PHE A 192 -6.53 -10.00 3.54
N TYR A 193 -7.32 -10.28 4.61
CA TYR A 193 -7.11 -11.42 5.51
C TYR A 193 -7.60 -12.75 4.94
N THR A 194 -8.40 -12.71 3.88
CA THR A 194 -8.96 -13.89 3.23
C THR A 194 -8.59 -13.93 1.76
N ARG A 195 -8.48 -15.14 1.22
CA ARG A 195 -8.11 -15.35 -0.19
C ARG A 195 -9.25 -15.05 -1.17
N LYS A 196 -10.48 -14.96 -0.66
CA LYS A 196 -11.71 -14.81 -1.43
C LYS A 196 -12.61 -13.73 -0.84
N SER A 197 -13.36 -13.07 -1.72
CA SER A 197 -14.31 -12.01 -1.36
C SER A 197 -15.71 -12.20 -1.95
N GLY A 198 -15.85 -13.11 -2.93
CA GLY A 198 -17.05 -13.24 -3.75
C GLY A 198 -17.07 -12.32 -4.98
N PHE A 199 -16.08 -11.45 -5.16
CA PHE A 199 -15.96 -10.56 -6.32
C PHE A 199 -14.86 -11.05 -7.27
N GLY A 200 -15.05 -10.88 -8.59
CA GLY A 200 -14.03 -11.17 -9.59
C GLY A 200 -12.96 -10.07 -9.68
N VAL A 201 -11.87 -10.39 -10.38
CA VAL A 201 -10.91 -9.41 -10.88
C VAL A 201 -11.07 -9.23 -12.38
N ASP A 202 -10.53 -8.14 -12.97
CA ASP A 202 -10.65 -7.90 -14.39
C ASP A 202 -9.90 -8.96 -15.22
N TYR A 203 -8.66 -9.24 -14.80
CA TYR A 203 -7.80 -10.23 -15.46
C TYR A 203 -6.98 -11.02 -14.44
N ARG A 204 -6.89 -12.33 -14.65
CA ARG A 204 -5.92 -13.17 -13.97
C ARG A 204 -4.57 -13.11 -14.68
N VAL A 205 -3.51 -13.01 -13.91
CA VAL A 205 -2.11 -13.03 -14.34
C VAL A 205 -1.34 -14.03 -13.48
N ASP A 206 -0.53 -14.87 -14.07
CA ASP A 206 0.11 -15.98 -13.36
C ASP A 206 1.62 -15.79 -13.14
N THR A 207 2.25 -14.81 -13.83
CA THR A 207 3.70 -14.60 -13.77
C THR A 207 4.08 -13.12 -13.59
N PRO A 208 5.25 -12.82 -12.97
CA PRO A 208 5.77 -11.47 -12.91
C PRO A 208 6.06 -10.85 -14.28
N GLU A 209 6.41 -11.68 -15.27
CA GLU A 209 6.68 -11.27 -16.64
C GLU A 209 5.41 -10.73 -17.32
N GLU A 210 4.26 -11.39 -17.10
CA GLU A 210 2.97 -10.91 -17.63
C GLU A 210 2.56 -9.59 -16.99
N LEU A 211 2.76 -9.44 -15.67
CA LEU A 211 2.53 -8.16 -14.97
C LEU A 211 3.42 -7.05 -15.54
N ALA A 212 4.71 -7.34 -15.71
CA ALA A 212 5.68 -6.40 -16.26
C ALA A 212 5.31 -5.99 -17.69
N ALA A 213 4.92 -6.93 -18.54
CA ALA A 213 4.50 -6.68 -19.93
C ALA A 213 3.22 -5.83 -19.99
N ALA A 214 2.22 -6.12 -19.16
CA ALA A 214 0.99 -5.35 -19.09
C ALA A 214 1.27 -3.89 -18.67
N PHE A 215 2.08 -3.70 -17.64
CA PHE A 215 2.42 -2.35 -17.16
C PHE A 215 3.29 -1.58 -18.15
N LYS A 216 4.21 -2.27 -18.86
CA LYS A 216 4.99 -1.65 -19.93
C LYS A 216 4.07 -1.19 -21.05
N ALA A 217 3.14 -2.01 -21.50
CA ALA A 217 2.18 -1.65 -22.55
C ALA A 217 1.34 -0.42 -22.15
N GLN A 218 0.85 -0.34 -20.90
CA GLN A 218 0.13 0.82 -20.39
C GLN A 218 0.99 2.10 -20.44
N ASN A 219 2.26 2.01 -20.04
CA ASN A 219 3.18 3.16 -20.08
C ASN A 219 3.55 3.55 -21.51
N ASP A 220 3.78 2.60 -22.41
CA ASP A 220 4.11 2.87 -23.82
C ASP A 220 2.94 3.52 -24.56
N MET A 221 1.70 3.22 -24.18
CA MET A 221 0.49 3.87 -24.70
C MET A 221 0.19 5.24 -24.04
N GLU A 222 0.96 5.64 -23.04
CA GLU A 222 0.77 6.91 -22.30
C GLU A 222 -0.64 7.05 -21.70
N LEU A 223 -1.27 5.95 -21.29
CA LEU A 223 -2.63 5.97 -20.73
C LEU A 223 -2.73 6.68 -19.39
N GLY A 224 -1.60 6.91 -18.72
CA GLY A 224 -1.59 7.44 -17.35
C GLY A 224 -2.13 6.44 -16.33
N GLY A 225 -2.30 6.90 -15.07
CA GLY A 225 -2.82 6.06 -13.99
C GLY A 225 -1.93 4.90 -13.58
N GLY A 226 -2.27 4.28 -12.47
CA GLY A 226 -1.62 3.09 -11.95
C GLY A 226 -2.25 1.80 -12.42
N MET A 227 -1.73 0.69 -11.90
CA MET A 227 -2.25 -0.66 -12.09
C MET A 227 -2.30 -1.34 -10.74
N LEU A 228 -3.43 -1.93 -10.40
CA LEU A 228 -3.61 -2.61 -9.11
C LEU A 228 -3.43 -4.12 -9.30
N VAL A 229 -2.43 -4.67 -8.63
CA VAL A 229 -2.18 -6.12 -8.58
C VAL A 229 -2.63 -6.63 -7.22
N THR A 230 -3.59 -7.55 -7.23
CA THR A 230 -4.14 -8.17 -6.03
C THR A 230 -3.57 -9.58 -5.87
N ASN A 231 -2.76 -9.77 -4.83
CA ASN A 231 -2.04 -10.98 -4.54
C ASN A 231 -2.61 -11.63 -3.27
N PRO A 232 -3.24 -12.81 -3.36
CA PRO A 232 -3.84 -13.46 -2.20
C PRO A 232 -2.83 -13.74 -1.10
N ILE A 233 -3.23 -13.53 0.15
CA ILE A 233 -2.46 -13.97 1.32
C ILE A 233 -2.08 -15.47 1.19
N PRO A 234 -0.87 -15.89 1.59
CA PRO A 234 -0.53 -17.33 1.63
C PRO A 234 -1.54 -18.12 2.46
N GLU A 235 -1.89 -19.31 1.99
CA GLU A 235 -3.01 -20.09 2.50
C GLU A 235 -2.90 -20.39 4.00
N GLU A 236 -1.69 -20.69 4.45
CA GLU A 236 -1.38 -21.00 5.85
C GLU A 236 -1.58 -19.83 6.82
N TYR A 237 -1.66 -18.60 6.30
CA TYR A 237 -1.89 -17.38 7.08
C TYR A 237 -3.27 -16.74 6.84
N ALA A 238 -4.07 -17.34 5.96
CA ALA A 238 -5.43 -16.87 5.69
C ALA A 238 -6.34 -17.13 6.90
N LEU A 239 -7.17 -16.16 7.24
CA LEU A 239 -8.17 -16.33 8.31
C LEU A 239 -9.48 -16.90 7.76
N PRO A 240 -10.23 -17.67 8.56
CA PRO A 240 -11.58 -18.11 8.19
C PRO A 240 -12.50 -16.91 7.94
N LEU A 241 -13.22 -16.92 6.81
CA LEU A 241 -14.05 -15.80 6.37
C LEU A 241 -15.11 -15.41 7.42
N GLU A 242 -15.77 -16.39 8.04
CA GLU A 242 -16.79 -16.15 9.06
C GLU A 242 -16.22 -15.46 10.29
N THR A 243 -15.04 -15.89 10.75
CA THR A 243 -14.36 -15.30 11.92
C THR A 243 -13.99 -13.85 11.66
N ILE A 244 -13.41 -13.57 10.50
CA ILE A 244 -12.96 -12.21 10.19
C ILE A 244 -14.13 -11.28 9.93
N ASN A 245 -15.21 -11.75 9.27
CA ASN A 245 -16.40 -10.94 9.03
C ASN A 245 -17.09 -10.55 10.35
N ALA A 246 -17.25 -11.49 11.28
CA ALA A 246 -17.83 -11.20 12.60
C ALA A 246 -16.99 -10.13 13.35
N ALA A 247 -15.67 -10.25 13.33
CA ALA A 247 -14.78 -9.27 13.96
C ALA A 247 -14.89 -7.89 13.30
N ILE A 248 -14.98 -7.83 11.97
CA ILE A 248 -15.13 -6.58 11.22
C ILE A 248 -16.48 -5.93 11.53
N GLU A 249 -17.58 -6.67 11.50
CA GLU A 249 -18.92 -6.15 11.80
C GLU A 249 -18.98 -5.54 13.20
N GLN A 250 -18.41 -6.24 14.18
CA GLN A 250 -18.33 -5.72 15.54
C GLN A 250 -17.47 -4.46 15.60
N ALA A 251 -16.29 -4.44 14.99
CA ALA A 251 -15.39 -3.27 14.99
C ALA A 251 -16.05 -2.06 14.34
N VAL A 252 -16.76 -2.24 13.20
CA VAL A 252 -17.50 -1.17 12.51
C VAL A 252 -18.64 -0.63 13.39
N SER A 253 -19.41 -1.51 14.04
CA SER A 253 -20.46 -1.11 14.96
C SER A 253 -19.92 -0.25 16.12
N GLU A 254 -18.80 -0.67 16.72
CA GLU A 254 -18.14 0.07 17.80
C GLU A 254 -17.55 1.42 17.32
N CYS A 255 -16.99 1.45 16.10
CA CYS A 255 -16.47 2.67 15.47
C CYS A 255 -17.57 3.73 15.34
N ASN A 256 -18.71 3.32 14.78
CA ASN A 256 -19.89 4.16 14.60
C ASN A 256 -20.45 4.67 15.94
N ALA A 257 -20.57 3.78 16.93
CA ALA A 257 -21.06 4.15 18.28
C ALA A 257 -20.14 5.16 18.98
N LYS A 258 -18.83 5.15 18.69
CA LYS A 258 -17.86 6.11 19.23
C LYS A 258 -17.74 7.40 18.41
N GLY A 259 -18.43 7.52 17.28
CA GLY A 259 -18.37 8.67 16.41
C GLY A 259 -16.99 8.89 15.76
N ILE A 260 -16.23 7.81 15.51
CA ILE A 260 -14.89 7.87 14.88
C ILE A 260 -15.09 8.00 13.37
N HIS A 261 -14.48 9.03 12.75
CA HIS A 261 -14.63 9.34 11.33
C HIS A 261 -13.30 9.73 10.66
N GLY A 262 -13.27 9.65 9.32
CA GLY A 262 -12.18 10.12 8.49
C GLY A 262 -10.88 9.33 8.72
N LYS A 263 -9.74 10.02 8.84
CA LYS A 263 -8.41 9.40 8.91
C LYS A 263 -8.18 8.46 10.10
N GLU A 264 -8.99 8.55 11.14
CA GLU A 264 -8.88 7.72 12.34
C GLU A 264 -9.66 6.40 12.23
N THR A 265 -10.60 6.29 11.28
CA THR A 265 -11.43 5.09 11.08
C THR A 265 -10.59 3.84 10.82
N THR A 266 -9.72 3.86 9.83
CA THR A 266 -8.92 2.68 9.46
C THR A 266 -7.99 2.20 10.59
N PRO A 267 -7.19 3.07 11.26
CA PRO A 267 -6.36 2.64 12.38
C PRO A 267 -7.19 2.02 13.52
N PHE A 268 -8.32 2.61 13.87
CA PHE A 268 -9.21 2.07 14.89
C PHE A 268 -9.74 0.68 14.51
N LEU A 269 -10.27 0.53 13.29
CA LEU A 269 -10.85 -0.74 12.83
C LEU A 269 -9.81 -1.85 12.79
N LEU A 270 -8.60 -1.59 12.28
CA LEU A 270 -7.53 -2.59 12.24
C LEU A 270 -7.06 -3.01 13.63
N ALA A 271 -6.89 -2.07 14.55
CA ALA A 271 -6.54 -2.36 15.94
C ALA A 271 -7.65 -3.21 16.61
N ARG A 272 -8.91 -2.81 16.43
CA ARG A 272 -10.02 -3.53 17.05
C ARG A 272 -10.21 -4.94 16.48
N VAL A 273 -10.08 -5.13 15.16
CA VAL A 273 -10.08 -6.45 14.54
C VAL A 273 -8.93 -7.30 15.08
N SER A 274 -7.75 -6.73 15.30
CA SER A 274 -6.62 -7.45 15.90
C SER A 274 -6.95 -7.94 17.31
N GLU A 275 -7.55 -7.11 18.15
CA GLU A 275 -8.01 -7.50 19.49
C GLU A 275 -9.04 -8.63 19.43
N LEU A 276 -10.07 -8.49 18.57
CA LEU A 276 -11.16 -9.46 18.43
C LEU A 276 -10.70 -10.81 17.86
N THR A 277 -9.59 -10.83 17.13
CA THR A 277 -8.98 -12.06 16.58
C THR A 277 -7.82 -12.59 17.41
N GLY A 278 -7.60 -12.05 18.62
CA GLY A 278 -6.51 -12.48 19.52
C GLY A 278 -5.11 -12.27 18.91
N GLY A 279 -4.94 -11.25 18.07
CA GLY A 279 -3.67 -10.93 17.39
C GLY A 279 -3.44 -11.68 16.07
N ASN A 280 -4.25 -12.66 15.71
CA ASN A 280 -4.07 -13.46 14.49
C ASN A 280 -4.13 -12.60 13.22
N SER A 281 -5.00 -11.58 13.18
CA SER A 281 -5.07 -10.68 12.01
C SER A 281 -3.82 -9.83 11.82
N LEU A 282 -3.08 -9.52 12.91
CA LEU A 282 -1.80 -8.84 12.81
C LEU A 282 -0.73 -9.75 12.20
N ALA A 283 -0.65 -11.01 12.63
CA ALA A 283 0.25 -11.99 12.03
C ALA A 283 -0.05 -12.19 10.54
N SER A 284 -1.33 -12.33 10.18
CA SER A 284 -1.77 -12.40 8.77
C SER A 284 -1.35 -11.16 7.98
N ASN A 285 -1.52 -9.95 8.54
CA ASN A 285 -1.13 -8.69 7.91
C ASN A 285 0.38 -8.65 7.60
N ILE A 286 1.23 -9.10 8.51
CA ILE A 286 2.67 -9.17 8.29
C ILE A 286 3.01 -10.09 7.12
N GLN A 287 2.40 -11.26 7.06
CA GLN A 287 2.69 -12.26 6.02
C GLN A 287 2.19 -11.84 4.63
N LEU A 288 1.01 -11.21 4.54
CA LEU A 288 0.55 -10.70 3.25
C LEU A 288 1.45 -9.58 2.72
N VAL A 289 1.98 -8.71 3.57
CA VAL A 289 2.94 -7.66 3.17
C VAL A 289 4.24 -8.28 2.65
N TYR A 290 4.76 -9.31 3.31
CA TYR A 290 5.95 -10.03 2.86
C TYR A 290 5.74 -10.68 1.48
N ASN A 291 4.57 -11.31 1.28
CA ASN A 291 4.22 -11.92 0.00
C ASN A 291 4.08 -10.88 -1.13
N ASN A 292 3.46 -9.72 -0.83
CA ASN A 292 3.31 -8.64 -1.79
C ASN A 292 4.66 -8.01 -2.17
N ALA A 293 5.55 -7.82 -1.20
CA ALA A 293 6.90 -7.31 -1.43
C ALA A 293 7.71 -8.22 -2.38
N LYS A 294 7.60 -9.54 -2.20
CA LYS A 294 8.22 -10.53 -3.07
C LYS A 294 7.72 -10.40 -4.51
N VAL A 295 6.39 -10.39 -4.72
CA VAL A 295 5.80 -10.27 -6.06
C VAL A 295 6.17 -8.95 -6.72
N ALA A 296 6.11 -7.84 -5.98
CA ALA A 296 6.50 -6.52 -6.50
C ALA A 296 7.97 -6.49 -6.94
N ALA A 297 8.89 -7.05 -6.14
CA ALA A 297 10.30 -7.11 -6.49
C ALA A 297 10.54 -7.97 -7.74
N GLN A 298 9.94 -9.14 -7.82
CA GLN A 298 10.04 -10.03 -8.98
C GLN A 298 9.49 -9.36 -10.26
N THR A 299 8.36 -8.63 -10.14
CA THR A 299 7.76 -7.89 -11.25
C THR A 299 8.66 -6.72 -11.68
N ALA A 300 9.25 -5.99 -10.74
CA ALA A 300 10.18 -4.92 -11.05
C ALA A 300 11.45 -5.44 -11.77
N VAL A 301 11.96 -6.60 -11.36
CA VAL A 301 13.08 -7.29 -12.03
C VAL A 301 12.69 -7.74 -13.43
N ALA A 302 11.48 -8.31 -13.62
CA ALA A 302 11.00 -8.70 -14.94
C ALA A 302 10.84 -7.49 -15.87
N TYR A 303 10.33 -6.37 -15.34
CA TYR A 303 10.19 -5.11 -16.09
C TYR A 303 11.52 -4.54 -16.57
N GLY A 304 12.57 -4.64 -15.76
CA GLY A 304 13.91 -4.18 -16.12
C GLY A 304 14.57 -4.96 -17.25
N LYS A 305 13.99 -6.10 -17.68
CA LYS A 305 14.47 -6.92 -18.79
C LYS A 305 13.76 -6.61 -20.12
N LEU A 306 12.69 -5.79 -20.11
CA LEU A 306 11.90 -5.40 -21.28
C LEU A 306 12.43 -4.10 -21.93
#